data_bd05ca29192800856fcd530f853fda7e
#
_entry.id   bd05ca29192800856fcd530f853fda7e
#
_cell.length_a   1.000
_cell.length_b   1.000
_cell.length_c   1.000
_cell.angle_alpha   90.00
_cell.angle_beta   90.00
_cell.angle_gamma   90.00
#
_symmetry.space_group_name_H-M   'P 1'
#
loop_
_entity.id
_entity.type
_entity.pdbx_description
1 polymer ?
#
loop_
_entity_poly.entity_id
_entity_poly.type
_entity_poly.pdbx_seq_one_letter_code
_entity_poly.pdbx_strand_id
1 'polypeptide(L)'
;VMIRNLTSHGRRKFGRMVVAEKIVLAELLENHNITREQLVDLAIMIGTDFHPGIRGIGPKTGLKLIREHGTMEAVAEVKDFEMPEDIETIRGLFHNHPIHPEPLPESTKAVEERLREFLQGEFGFSERRLERALKRLANANHLKSDSQPTLFDF
;
A
#
# COMPACT_ATOMS: atom_id res chain seq x y z
N VAL A 1 6.14 -3.81 -8.53
CA VAL A 1 5.63 -2.47 -8.88
C VAL A 1 4.51 -2.08 -7.93
N MET A 2 4.54 -0.89 -7.39
CA MET A 2 3.47 -0.32 -6.56
C MET A 2 2.97 0.97 -7.22
N ILE A 3 1.65 1.17 -7.20
CA ILE A 3 1.04 2.43 -7.67
C ILE A 3 0.39 3.11 -6.46
N ARG A 4 0.75 4.36 -6.21
CA ARG A 4 0.16 5.15 -5.11
C ARG A 4 -0.56 6.39 -5.63
N ASN A 5 -1.36 6.99 -4.76
CA ASN A 5 -2.14 8.20 -5.06
C ASN A 5 -3.23 8.04 -6.15
N LEU A 6 -3.59 6.82 -6.53
CA LEU A 6 -4.52 6.56 -7.62
C LEU A 6 -5.90 7.21 -7.36
N THR A 7 -6.43 7.04 -6.15
CA THR A 7 -7.74 7.61 -5.76
C THR A 7 -7.72 9.13 -5.53
N SER A 8 -6.54 9.70 -5.39
CA SER A 8 -6.32 11.13 -5.12
C SER A 8 -5.78 11.87 -6.35
N HIS A 9 -5.58 11.17 -7.46
CA HIS A 9 -5.08 11.77 -8.71
C HIS A 9 -5.95 12.95 -9.14
N GLY A 10 -5.30 14.04 -9.54
CA GLY A 10 -5.98 15.27 -9.96
C GLY A 10 -6.56 16.11 -8.82
N ARG A 11 -6.44 15.71 -7.56
CA ARG A 11 -6.85 16.52 -6.40
C ARG A 11 -5.71 17.41 -5.92
N ARG A 12 -6.05 18.57 -5.38
CA ARG A 12 -5.07 19.42 -4.69
C ARG A 12 -4.97 19.05 -3.22
N LYS A 13 -3.75 18.84 -2.73
CA LYS A 13 -3.46 18.65 -1.31
C LYS A 13 -2.29 19.55 -0.92
N PHE A 14 -2.46 20.37 0.09
CA PHE A 14 -1.46 21.36 0.53
C PHE A 14 -0.94 22.24 -0.63
N GLY A 15 -1.84 22.72 -1.50
CA GLY A 15 -1.50 23.59 -2.65
C GLY A 15 -0.85 22.88 -3.85
N ARG A 16 -0.53 21.59 -3.75
CA ARG A 16 0.09 20.80 -4.82
C ARG A 16 -0.92 19.85 -5.47
N MET A 17 -0.79 19.66 -6.77
CA MET A 17 -1.53 18.64 -7.49
C MET A 17 -1.01 17.27 -7.09
N VAL A 18 -1.92 16.38 -6.69
CA VAL A 18 -1.59 14.97 -6.41
C VAL A 18 -1.61 14.21 -7.72
N VAL A 19 -0.53 13.54 -8.04
CA VAL A 19 -0.38 12.72 -9.24
C VAL A 19 -0.25 11.25 -8.83
N ALA A 20 -0.82 10.35 -9.62
CA ALA A 20 -0.56 8.92 -9.46
C ALA A 20 0.91 8.63 -9.75
N GLU A 21 1.54 7.86 -8.89
CA GLU A 21 2.97 7.55 -8.98
C GLU A 21 3.17 6.04 -9.06
N LYS A 22 4.02 5.63 -9.98
CA LYS A 22 4.50 4.25 -10.11
C LYS A 22 5.84 4.12 -9.41
N ILE A 23 5.96 3.17 -8.51
CA ILE A 23 7.20 2.85 -7.82
C ILE A 23 7.64 1.45 -8.23
N VAL A 24 8.81 1.36 -8.83
CA VAL A 24 9.45 0.09 -9.23
C VAL A 24 10.50 -0.25 -8.19
N LEU A 25 10.40 -1.43 -7.57
CA LEU A 25 11.29 -1.83 -6.48
C LEU A 25 12.77 -1.82 -6.91
N ALA A 26 13.08 -2.36 -8.09
CA ALA A 26 14.45 -2.40 -8.58
C ALA A 26 15.07 -0.99 -8.69
N GLU A 27 14.35 -0.04 -9.28
CA GLU A 27 14.79 1.35 -9.40
C GLU A 27 14.96 2.02 -8.03
N LEU A 28 14.07 1.71 -7.08
CA LEU A 28 14.17 2.23 -5.71
C LEU A 28 15.44 1.74 -5.01
N LEU A 29 15.72 0.43 -5.10
CA LEU A 29 16.90 -0.18 -4.49
C LEU A 29 18.19 0.38 -5.10
N GLU A 30 18.25 0.50 -6.43
CA GLU A 30 19.37 1.07 -7.16
C GLU A 30 19.60 2.55 -6.78
N ASN A 31 18.55 3.37 -6.83
CA ASN A 31 18.64 4.80 -6.48
C ASN A 31 19.10 5.06 -5.04
N HIS A 32 18.76 4.14 -4.13
CA HIS A 32 19.17 4.25 -2.74
C HIS A 32 20.44 3.44 -2.43
N ASN A 33 20.98 2.69 -3.37
CA ASN A 33 22.12 1.80 -3.20
C ASN A 33 21.99 0.92 -1.97
N ILE A 34 20.87 0.18 -1.90
CA ILE A 34 20.54 -0.78 -0.83
C ILE A 34 19.96 -2.06 -1.43
N THR A 35 20.07 -3.16 -0.68
CA THR A 35 19.44 -4.44 -1.04
C THR A 35 17.98 -4.49 -0.56
N ARG A 36 17.26 -5.54 -0.96
CA ARG A 36 15.90 -5.79 -0.47
C ARG A 36 15.87 -6.09 1.03
N GLU A 37 16.84 -6.84 1.51
CA GLU A 37 17.01 -7.16 2.93
C GLU A 37 17.24 -5.89 3.73
N GLN A 38 18.12 -5.03 3.26
CA GLN A 38 18.39 -3.72 3.86
C GLN A 38 17.17 -2.81 3.86
N LEU A 39 16.33 -2.89 2.83
CA LEU A 39 15.06 -2.14 2.80
C LEU A 39 14.08 -2.65 3.86
N VAL A 40 14.03 -3.96 4.10
CA VAL A 40 13.20 -4.57 5.16
C VAL A 40 13.70 -4.13 6.53
N ASP A 41 15.00 -4.25 6.81
CA ASP A 41 15.62 -3.80 8.05
C ASP A 41 15.38 -2.31 8.29
N LEU A 42 15.53 -1.49 7.26
CA LEU A 42 15.23 -0.06 7.31
C LEU A 42 13.76 0.19 7.69
N ALA A 43 12.81 -0.55 7.09
CA ALA A 43 11.40 -0.41 7.40
C ALA A 43 11.10 -0.78 8.85
N ILE A 44 11.69 -1.87 9.36
CA ILE A 44 11.52 -2.30 10.76
C ILE A 44 12.06 -1.24 11.73
N MET A 45 13.23 -0.68 11.44
CA MET A 45 13.81 0.39 12.29
C MET A 45 12.97 1.68 12.30
N ILE A 46 12.33 2.02 11.18
CA ILE A 46 11.44 3.21 11.10
C ILE A 46 10.12 2.95 11.82
N GLY A 47 9.62 1.74 11.74
CA GLY A 47 8.33 1.27 12.27
C GLY A 47 7.41 0.73 11.18
N THR A 48 6.76 -0.37 11.50
CA THR A 48 5.80 -1.09 10.66
C THR A 48 4.58 -1.48 11.51
N ASP A 49 3.60 -2.13 10.92
CA ASP A 49 2.46 -2.67 11.67
C ASP A 49 2.87 -3.80 12.65
N PHE A 50 4.06 -4.37 12.47
CA PHE A 50 4.59 -5.48 13.27
C PHE A 50 5.61 -5.03 14.33
N HIS A 51 6.18 -3.83 14.21
CA HIS A 51 7.17 -3.30 15.13
C HIS A 51 7.08 -1.77 15.21
N PRO A 52 7.10 -1.18 16.42
CA PRO A 52 6.92 0.28 16.60
C PRO A 52 8.06 1.14 16.04
N GLY A 53 9.17 0.51 15.63
CA GLY A 53 10.39 1.19 15.23
C GLY A 53 11.34 1.49 16.38
N ILE A 54 12.51 2.02 16.03
CA ILE A 54 13.56 2.38 16.99
C ILE A 54 13.49 3.88 17.23
N ARG A 55 13.40 4.28 18.50
CA ARG A 55 13.31 5.69 18.86
C ARG A 55 14.49 6.49 18.33
N GLY A 56 14.19 7.56 17.60
CA GLY A 56 15.20 8.44 17.01
C GLY A 56 15.72 7.98 15.63
N ILE A 57 15.26 6.84 15.11
CA ILE A 57 15.60 6.37 13.76
C ILE A 57 14.42 6.59 12.82
N GLY A 58 14.44 7.70 12.09
CA GLY A 58 13.49 7.97 11.00
C GLY A 58 14.07 7.61 9.63
N PRO A 59 13.32 7.81 8.53
CA PRO A 59 13.71 7.37 7.18
C PRO A 59 15.09 7.83 6.73
N LYS A 60 15.45 9.09 6.97
CA LYS A 60 16.75 9.65 6.56
C LYS A 60 17.89 9.07 7.38
N THR A 61 17.74 9.02 8.70
CA THR A 61 18.73 8.47 9.61
C THR A 61 18.90 6.98 9.40
N GLY A 62 17.81 6.23 9.29
CA GLY A 62 17.85 4.78 9.05
C GLY A 62 18.52 4.43 7.73
N LEU A 63 18.20 5.14 6.63
CA LEU A 63 18.83 4.90 5.33
C LEU A 63 20.36 5.15 5.39
N LYS A 64 20.77 6.21 6.09
CA LYS A 64 22.20 6.48 6.29
C LYS A 64 22.87 5.34 7.05
N LEU A 65 22.30 4.93 8.18
CA LEU A 65 22.84 3.88 9.04
C LEU A 65 22.92 2.53 8.31
N ILE A 66 21.89 2.12 7.60
CA ILE A 66 21.89 0.89 6.81
C ILE A 66 22.97 0.90 5.73
N ARG A 67 23.20 2.02 5.06
CA ARG A 67 24.28 2.17 4.07
C ARG A 67 25.67 2.06 4.69
N GLU A 68 25.85 2.62 5.88
CA GLU A 68 27.14 2.62 6.58
C GLU A 68 27.47 1.27 7.21
N HIS A 69 26.47 0.59 7.80
CA HIS A 69 26.70 -0.58 8.64
C HIS A 69 26.18 -1.88 8.01
N GLY A 70 25.34 -1.81 7.00
CA GLY A 70 24.89 -2.97 6.21
C GLY A 70 23.67 -3.68 6.75
N THR A 71 23.60 -3.96 8.04
CA THR A 71 22.50 -4.72 8.69
C THR A 71 21.95 -4.02 9.91
N MET A 72 20.74 -4.41 10.33
CA MET A 72 20.13 -3.86 11.54
C MET A 72 20.92 -4.24 12.80
N GLU A 73 21.52 -5.43 12.82
CA GLU A 73 22.38 -5.90 13.93
C GLU A 73 23.58 -4.97 14.14
N ALA A 74 24.29 -4.67 13.05
CA ALA A 74 25.44 -3.76 13.12
C ALA A 74 25.01 -2.32 13.50
N VAL A 75 23.82 -1.91 13.10
CA VAL A 75 23.26 -0.62 13.55
C VAL A 75 22.93 -0.67 15.03
N ALA A 76 22.40 -1.79 15.54
CA ALA A 76 22.04 -1.97 16.95
C ALA A 76 23.27 -1.84 17.84
N GLU A 77 24.41 -2.43 17.45
CA GLU A 77 25.68 -2.30 18.19
C GLU A 77 26.16 -0.84 18.27
N VAL A 78 26.07 -0.10 17.16
CA VAL A 78 26.56 1.29 17.11
C VAL A 78 25.62 2.26 17.83
N LYS A 79 24.32 1.98 17.82
CA LYS A 79 23.28 2.84 18.40
C LYS A 79 22.83 2.43 19.79
N ASP A 80 23.36 1.32 20.29
CA ASP A 80 23.06 0.77 21.62
C ASP A 80 21.57 0.58 21.84
N PHE A 81 20.91 -0.22 20.97
CA PHE A 81 19.55 -0.66 21.16
C PHE A 81 19.43 -2.17 21.08
N GLU A 82 18.46 -2.72 21.79
CA GLU A 82 18.17 -4.15 21.77
C GLU A 82 17.43 -4.55 20.48
N MET A 83 17.87 -5.65 19.87
CA MET A 83 17.18 -6.23 18.74
C MET A 83 15.82 -6.80 19.17
N PRO A 84 14.77 -6.64 18.35
CA PRO A 84 13.49 -7.30 18.62
C PRO A 84 13.66 -8.82 18.72
N GLU A 85 13.06 -9.46 19.73
CA GLU A 85 13.15 -10.92 19.92
C GLU A 85 12.57 -11.70 18.71
N ASP A 86 11.58 -11.13 18.04
CA ASP A 86 10.87 -11.72 16.92
C ASP A 86 11.35 -11.23 15.54
N ILE A 87 12.55 -10.63 15.47
CA ILE A 87 13.08 -10.00 14.24
C ILE A 87 13.02 -10.92 13.02
N GLU A 88 13.39 -12.19 13.17
CA GLU A 88 13.37 -13.16 12.06
C GLU A 88 11.95 -13.49 11.59
N THR A 89 11.00 -13.53 12.51
CA THR A 89 9.58 -13.69 12.19
C THR A 89 9.08 -12.49 11.39
N ILE A 90 9.41 -11.28 11.83
CA ILE A 90 9.03 -10.06 11.14
C ILE A 90 9.67 -9.99 9.75
N ARG A 91 10.96 -10.28 9.61
CA ARG A 91 11.65 -10.38 8.31
C ARG A 91 10.96 -11.41 7.39
N GLY A 92 10.59 -12.56 7.96
CA GLY A 92 9.87 -13.62 7.26
C GLY A 92 8.53 -13.16 6.68
N LEU A 93 7.78 -12.33 7.39
CA LEU A 93 6.53 -11.75 6.88
C LEU A 93 6.73 -10.89 5.63
N PHE A 94 7.84 -10.16 5.54
CA PHE A 94 8.16 -9.35 4.36
C PHE A 94 8.74 -10.14 3.19
N HIS A 95 9.50 -11.20 3.46
CA HIS A 95 10.16 -12.00 2.43
C HIS A 95 9.29 -13.11 1.87
N ASN A 96 8.51 -13.75 2.72
CA ASN A 96 7.77 -14.98 2.44
C ASN A 96 6.26 -14.81 2.65
N HIS A 97 5.73 -13.61 2.44
CA HIS A 97 4.29 -13.38 2.59
C HIS A 97 3.51 -14.35 1.68
N PRO A 98 2.59 -15.15 2.23
CA PRO A 98 1.82 -16.10 1.44
C PRO A 98 0.97 -15.34 0.42
N ILE A 99 1.25 -15.56 -0.85
CA ILE A 99 0.43 -15.03 -1.95
C ILE A 99 -0.55 -16.12 -2.32
N HIS A 100 -1.84 -15.86 -2.14
CA HIS A 100 -2.91 -16.69 -2.68
C HIS A 100 -3.39 -16.05 -3.99
N PRO A 101 -2.93 -16.54 -5.15
CA PRO A 101 -3.36 -16.03 -6.45
C PRO A 101 -4.77 -16.54 -6.74
N GLU A 102 -5.77 -15.96 -6.10
CA GLU A 102 -7.14 -16.18 -6.48
C GLU A 102 -7.45 -15.38 -7.75
N PRO A 103 -8.14 -15.98 -8.73
CA PRO A 103 -8.58 -15.22 -9.89
C PRO A 103 -9.48 -14.07 -9.42
N LEU A 104 -9.28 -12.89 -9.99
CA LEU A 104 -10.17 -11.77 -9.74
C LEU A 104 -11.61 -12.20 -10.08
N PRO A 105 -12.57 -11.98 -9.20
CA PRO A 105 -13.95 -12.30 -9.51
C PRO A 105 -14.37 -11.56 -10.78
N GLU A 106 -15.08 -12.27 -11.65
CA GLU A 106 -15.65 -11.63 -12.83
C GLU A 106 -16.53 -10.45 -12.41
N SER A 107 -16.36 -9.33 -13.08
CA SER A 107 -17.17 -8.14 -12.83
C SER A 107 -18.60 -8.43 -13.26
N THR A 108 -19.46 -8.76 -12.31
CA THR A 108 -20.89 -8.93 -12.54
C THR A 108 -21.58 -7.56 -12.42
N LYS A 109 -22.66 -7.39 -13.19
CA LYS A 109 -23.52 -6.20 -13.01
C LYS A 109 -24.16 -6.28 -11.64
N ALA A 110 -24.09 -5.19 -10.89
CA ALA A 110 -24.78 -5.10 -9.62
C ALA A 110 -26.31 -5.19 -9.85
N VAL A 111 -26.99 -6.07 -9.10
CA VAL A 111 -28.44 -6.16 -9.09
C VAL A 111 -28.95 -5.14 -8.07
N GLU A 112 -29.66 -4.12 -8.55
CA GLU A 112 -30.10 -2.99 -7.72
C GLU A 112 -30.92 -3.43 -6.50
N GLU A 113 -31.88 -4.34 -6.69
CA GLU A 113 -32.74 -4.83 -5.61
C GLU A 113 -31.94 -5.50 -4.49
N ARG A 114 -30.96 -6.35 -4.84
CA ARG A 114 -30.07 -6.99 -3.86
C ARG A 114 -29.18 -5.99 -3.13
N LEU A 115 -28.74 -4.96 -3.83
CA LEU A 115 -27.96 -3.87 -3.21
C LEU A 115 -28.80 -3.05 -2.24
N ARG A 116 -30.06 -2.78 -2.58
CA ARG A 116 -30.99 -2.09 -1.69
C ARG A 116 -31.23 -2.92 -0.42
N GLU A 117 -31.57 -4.17 -0.56
CA GLU A 117 -31.78 -5.09 0.56
C GLU A 117 -30.54 -5.18 1.45
N PHE A 118 -29.36 -5.40 0.88
CA PHE A 118 -28.11 -5.51 1.61
C PHE A 118 -27.72 -4.21 2.30
N LEU A 119 -27.66 -3.09 1.58
CA LEU A 119 -27.19 -1.84 2.15
C LEU A 119 -28.18 -1.18 3.13
N GLN A 120 -29.48 -1.27 2.86
CA GLN A 120 -30.51 -0.75 3.77
C GLN A 120 -30.88 -1.74 4.87
N GLY A 121 -31.11 -3.01 4.52
CA GLY A 121 -31.56 -4.02 5.45
C GLY A 121 -30.47 -4.42 6.45
N GLU A 122 -29.28 -4.74 6.00
CA GLU A 122 -28.21 -5.20 6.87
C GLU A 122 -27.34 -4.06 7.44
N PHE A 123 -27.07 -3.01 6.67
CA PHE A 123 -26.16 -1.93 7.07
C PHE A 123 -26.84 -0.60 7.38
N GLY A 124 -28.16 -0.52 7.31
CA GLY A 124 -28.91 0.68 7.69
C GLY A 124 -28.57 1.94 6.87
N PHE A 125 -28.21 1.79 5.61
CA PHE A 125 -27.95 2.94 4.75
C PHE A 125 -29.23 3.73 4.54
N SER A 126 -29.15 5.07 4.69
CA SER A 126 -30.25 5.93 4.34
C SER A 126 -30.49 5.94 2.82
N GLU A 127 -31.75 6.09 2.41
CA GLU A 127 -32.17 6.18 0.99
C GLU A 127 -31.25 7.12 0.19
N ARG A 128 -30.99 8.31 0.72
CA ARG A 128 -30.12 9.32 0.08
C ARG A 128 -28.68 8.82 -0.16
N ARG A 129 -28.14 7.97 0.73
CA ARG A 129 -26.79 7.38 0.54
C ARG A 129 -26.83 6.28 -0.50
N LEU A 130 -27.88 5.47 -0.47
CA LEU A 130 -28.09 4.41 -1.42
C LEU A 130 -28.26 4.93 -2.84
N GLU A 131 -29.15 5.89 -3.06
CA GLU A 131 -29.35 6.52 -4.37
C GLU A 131 -28.04 7.10 -4.96
N ARG A 132 -27.21 7.72 -4.13
CA ARG A 132 -25.89 8.20 -4.58
C ARG A 132 -24.94 7.05 -4.96
N ALA A 133 -24.96 5.94 -4.25
CA ALA A 133 -24.14 4.78 -4.56
C ALA A 133 -24.59 4.12 -5.86
N LEU A 134 -25.90 3.92 -6.04
CA LEU A 134 -26.51 3.35 -7.26
C LEU A 134 -26.19 4.20 -8.50
N LYS A 135 -26.34 5.53 -8.36
CA LYS A 135 -25.99 6.45 -9.45
C LYS A 135 -24.51 6.37 -9.84
N ARG A 136 -23.59 6.21 -8.88
CA ARG A 136 -22.17 6.02 -9.16
C ARG A 136 -21.90 4.68 -9.88
N LEU A 137 -22.55 3.61 -9.44
CA LEU A 137 -22.42 2.30 -10.09
C LEU A 137 -22.97 2.32 -11.51
N ALA A 138 -24.14 2.93 -11.73
CA ALA A 138 -24.71 3.10 -13.06
C ALA A 138 -23.75 3.89 -13.98
N ASN A 139 -23.21 5.00 -13.51
CA ASN A 139 -22.24 5.78 -14.27
C ASN A 139 -20.95 5.01 -14.57
N ALA A 140 -20.44 4.22 -13.62
CA ALA A 140 -19.25 3.40 -13.81
C ALA A 140 -19.49 2.28 -14.85
N ASN A 141 -20.67 1.73 -14.94
CA ASN A 141 -21.04 0.75 -15.96
C ASN A 141 -21.16 1.37 -17.36
N HIS A 142 -21.54 2.64 -17.47
CA HIS A 142 -21.55 3.37 -18.72
C HIS A 142 -20.15 3.82 -19.19
N LEU A 143 -19.21 4.01 -18.27
CA LEU A 143 -17.83 4.39 -18.60
C LEU A 143 -16.97 3.20 -19.07
N LYS A 144 -17.47 1.98 -19.02
CA LYS A 144 -16.80 0.76 -19.54
C LYS A 144 -17.18 0.42 -20.98
N SER A 145 -17.80 1.33 -21.75
CA SER A 145 -17.96 1.14 -23.18
C SER A 145 -16.66 1.49 -23.90
N ASP A 146 -16.02 0.48 -24.43
CA ASP A 146 -15.10 0.37 -25.58
C ASP A 146 -13.90 1.31 -25.74
N SER A 147 -13.60 2.28 -24.91
CA SER A 147 -12.49 3.20 -25.14
C SER A 147 -11.60 3.54 -23.95
N GLN A 148 -11.69 2.82 -22.84
CA GLN A 148 -10.70 2.97 -21.75
C GLN A 148 -9.60 1.92 -21.88
N PRO A 149 -8.32 2.35 -21.97
CA PRO A 149 -7.21 1.42 -21.84
C PRO A 149 -7.31 0.71 -20.49
N THR A 150 -7.15 -0.60 -20.51
CA THR A 150 -7.13 -1.39 -19.29
C THR A 150 -5.90 -1.03 -18.47
N LEU A 151 -5.94 -1.27 -17.16
CA LEU A 151 -4.82 -0.97 -16.24
C LEU A 151 -3.52 -1.71 -16.63
N PHE A 152 -3.58 -2.59 -17.61
CA PHE A 152 -2.50 -3.46 -18.11
C PHE A 152 -1.94 -3.04 -19.47
N ASP A 153 -2.42 -1.93 -20.05
CA ASP A 153 -1.95 -1.41 -21.34
C ASP A 153 -0.78 -0.40 -21.20
N PHE A 154 -0.07 -0.42 -20.04
CA PHE A 154 1.10 0.41 -19.76
C PHE A 154 2.36 -0.43 -19.54
#